data_dceb9a8010ce2b987a6e5a55b53c57b3
#
_entry.id   dceb9a8010ce2b987a6e5a55b53c57b3
#
_cell.length_a   1.000
_cell.length_b   1.000
_cell.length_c   1.000
_cell.angle_alpha   90.00
_cell.angle_beta   90.00
_cell.angle_gamma   90.00
#
_symmetry.space_group_name_H-M   'P 1'
#
loop_
_entity.id
_entity.type
_entity.pdbx_description
1 polymer ?
#
loop_
_entity_poly.entity_id
_entity_poly.type
_entity_poly.pdbx_seq_one_letter_code
_entity_poly.pdbx_strand_id
1 'polypeptide(L)'
;MSHKFKKLAALFLGTAISVQSIGYAAIVRETEFSDLSRHWAKSVMMRLNDYKVMGGYEDGTMRPDSCVSVAEYLAMTVKSLGFTFENTDGYWAAPYIEKALELQLIDPEEYSDYEIPVSRSQAAKIAANALADNKVSDEDAVKAKIYDYAEIGEEYKPYVVVAYDKKIVNGNHENSFEPDRYITRAEAGVITVRLIDKNGGIKIPVDSNNPSGPNSGGNTAIAASTALYVATNGNDSNDGSEGAPFATVQK
;
A
#
# COMPACT_ATOMS: atom_id res chain seq x y z
N MET A 1 -94.53 -19.01 -16.59
CA MET A 1 -93.64 -17.86 -16.81
C MET A 1 -92.30 -18.21 -16.26
N SER A 2 -91.34 -18.54 -17.16
CA SER A 2 -90.07 -19.04 -16.75
C SER A 2 -88.99 -18.02 -17.15
N HIS A 3 -88.28 -17.49 -16.17
CA HIS A 3 -87.11 -16.66 -16.43
C HIS A 3 -85.86 -17.49 -16.35
N LYS A 4 -85.19 -17.67 -17.51
CA LYS A 4 -83.89 -18.33 -17.65
C LYS A 4 -82.82 -17.35 -17.24
N PHE A 5 -82.06 -17.62 -16.14
CA PHE A 5 -80.87 -16.96 -15.81
C PHE A 5 -79.69 -17.55 -16.63
N LYS A 6 -79.09 -16.74 -17.50
CA LYS A 6 -77.85 -17.09 -18.20
C LYS A 6 -76.69 -16.78 -17.24
N LYS A 7 -75.96 -17.82 -16.86
CA LYS A 7 -74.67 -17.66 -16.14
C LYS A 7 -73.62 -17.21 -17.14
N LEU A 8 -73.08 -16.01 -16.91
CA LEU A 8 -71.95 -15.50 -17.63
C LEU A 8 -70.67 -15.97 -16.88
N ALA A 9 -69.93 -16.86 -17.45
CA ALA A 9 -68.64 -17.30 -16.94
C ALA A 9 -67.58 -16.26 -17.36
N ALA A 10 -67.07 -15.49 -16.42
CA ALA A 10 -65.96 -14.59 -16.62
C ALA A 10 -64.63 -15.40 -16.59
N LEU A 11 -64.02 -15.50 -17.74
CA LEU A 11 -62.69 -16.12 -17.93
C LEU A 11 -61.64 -15.09 -17.46
N PHE A 12 -61.10 -15.26 -16.25
CA PHE A 12 -59.95 -14.49 -15.81
C PHE A 12 -58.71 -15.07 -16.47
N LEU A 13 -58.21 -14.35 -17.48
CA LEU A 13 -56.91 -14.61 -18.06
C LEU A 13 -55.85 -13.97 -17.15
N GLY A 14 -55.29 -14.76 -16.26
CA GLY A 14 -54.19 -14.34 -15.39
C GLY A 14 -52.93 -14.21 -16.23
N THR A 15 -52.55 -13.01 -16.62
CA THR A 15 -51.20 -12.72 -17.12
C THR A 15 -50.23 -12.75 -15.96
N ALA A 16 -49.47 -13.83 -15.85
CA ALA A 16 -48.33 -13.90 -14.95
C ALA A 16 -47.25 -12.93 -15.47
N ILE A 17 -47.15 -11.77 -14.80
CA ILE A 17 -46.01 -10.88 -15.00
C ILE A 17 -44.80 -11.54 -14.30
N SER A 18 -43.98 -12.23 -15.05
CA SER A 18 -42.66 -12.66 -14.55
C SER A 18 -41.81 -11.43 -14.35
N VAL A 19 -41.68 -10.98 -13.12
CA VAL A 19 -40.68 -10.01 -12.72
C VAL A 19 -39.32 -10.71 -12.85
N GLN A 20 -38.68 -10.56 -14.01
CA GLN A 20 -37.27 -10.88 -14.14
C GLN A 20 -36.55 -9.88 -13.25
N SER A 21 -36.07 -10.35 -12.11
CA SER A 21 -35.07 -9.65 -11.33
C SER A 21 -33.81 -9.53 -12.20
N ILE A 22 -33.66 -8.39 -12.87
CA ILE A 22 -32.40 -8.01 -13.47
C ILE A 22 -31.46 -7.82 -12.26
N GLY A 23 -30.70 -8.87 -11.96
CA GLY A 23 -29.61 -8.77 -11.02
C GLY A 23 -28.64 -7.72 -11.58
N TYR A 24 -28.66 -6.55 -10.98
CA TYR A 24 -27.55 -5.63 -11.09
C TYR A 24 -26.35 -6.33 -10.44
N ALA A 25 -25.65 -7.17 -11.20
CA ALA A 25 -24.28 -7.46 -10.93
C ALA A 25 -23.57 -6.12 -11.07
N ALA A 26 -23.33 -5.45 -9.97
CA ALA A 26 -22.37 -4.36 -9.92
C ALA A 26 -21.07 -4.96 -10.49
N ILE A 27 -20.78 -4.63 -11.75
CA ILE A 27 -19.47 -4.90 -12.32
C ILE A 27 -18.56 -3.98 -11.53
N VAL A 28 -18.01 -4.50 -10.43
CA VAL A 28 -16.82 -3.94 -9.83
C VAL A 28 -15.77 -4.08 -10.92
N ARG A 29 -15.59 -3.03 -11.72
CA ARG A 29 -14.44 -2.90 -12.58
C ARG A 29 -13.25 -2.79 -11.62
N GLU A 30 -12.62 -3.92 -11.33
CA GLU A 30 -11.23 -3.88 -10.90
C GLU A 30 -10.52 -3.04 -11.95
N THR A 31 -9.95 -1.92 -11.53
CA THR A 31 -9.06 -1.14 -12.37
C THR A 31 -7.85 -2.02 -12.64
N GLU A 32 -7.91 -2.76 -13.72
CA GLU A 32 -6.84 -3.67 -14.10
C GLU A 32 -5.76 -2.84 -14.76
N PHE A 33 -4.67 -2.60 -14.04
CA PHE A 33 -3.51 -1.93 -14.61
C PHE A 33 -2.82 -2.87 -15.58
N SER A 34 -2.60 -2.40 -16.80
CA SER A 34 -2.17 -3.23 -17.92
C SER A 34 -0.82 -3.92 -17.70
N ASP A 35 0.07 -3.30 -16.92
CA ASP A 35 1.43 -3.73 -16.61
C ASP A 35 1.56 -4.58 -15.34
N LEU A 36 0.44 -4.78 -14.61
CA LEU A 36 0.44 -5.61 -13.39
C LEU A 36 -0.05 -7.04 -13.60
N SER A 37 -0.57 -7.41 -14.78
CA SER A 37 -1.29 -8.68 -14.98
C SER A 37 -0.47 -9.91 -14.61
N ARG A 38 0.85 -9.88 -14.81
CA ARG A 38 1.80 -10.96 -14.49
C ARG A 38 2.95 -10.49 -13.59
N HIS A 39 2.85 -9.27 -13.03
CA HIS A 39 3.91 -8.72 -12.23
C HIS A 39 3.85 -9.26 -10.80
N TRP A 40 4.98 -9.63 -10.22
CA TRP A 40 5.10 -10.20 -8.87
C TRP A 40 4.51 -9.30 -7.77
N ALA A 41 4.60 -7.98 -7.92
CA ALA A 41 4.08 -7.01 -6.96
C ALA A 41 2.59 -6.66 -7.18
N LYS A 42 1.84 -7.37 -8.06
CA LYS A 42 0.45 -7.05 -8.37
C LYS A 42 -0.39 -6.89 -7.10
N SER A 43 -0.38 -7.89 -6.22
CA SER A 43 -1.19 -7.85 -4.98
C SER A 43 -0.79 -6.72 -4.04
N VAL A 44 0.52 -6.45 -3.90
CA VAL A 44 1.04 -5.34 -3.10
C VAL A 44 0.55 -4.00 -3.63
N MET A 45 0.73 -3.75 -4.93
CA MET A 45 0.39 -2.48 -5.54
C MET A 45 -1.13 -2.25 -5.60
N MET A 46 -1.91 -3.30 -5.84
CA MET A 46 -3.38 -3.23 -5.77
C MET A 46 -3.85 -2.91 -4.36
N ARG A 47 -3.29 -3.55 -3.33
CA ARG A 47 -3.59 -3.24 -1.93
C ARG A 47 -3.31 -1.77 -1.59
N LEU A 48 -2.19 -1.21 -2.05
CA LEU A 48 -1.86 0.20 -1.83
C LEU A 48 -2.78 1.13 -2.64
N ASN A 49 -3.22 0.71 -3.82
CA ASN A 49 -4.21 1.45 -4.60
C ASN A 49 -5.57 1.49 -3.88
N ASP A 50 -6.02 0.39 -3.31
CA ASP A 50 -7.25 0.32 -2.51
C ASP A 50 -7.18 1.22 -1.29
N TYR A 51 -6.02 1.29 -0.64
CA TYR A 51 -5.74 2.19 0.48
C TYR A 51 -5.54 3.66 0.06
N LYS A 52 -5.54 3.97 -1.25
CA LYS A 52 -5.24 5.30 -1.78
C LYS A 52 -3.84 5.82 -1.43
N VAL A 53 -2.95 4.91 -1.05
CA VAL A 53 -1.54 5.21 -0.76
C VAL A 53 -0.75 5.38 -2.05
N MET A 54 -1.00 4.51 -3.04
CA MET A 54 -0.38 4.56 -4.36
C MET A 54 -1.47 4.61 -5.44
N GLY A 55 -1.32 5.45 -6.44
CA GLY A 55 -2.17 5.48 -7.63
C GLY A 55 -1.44 5.03 -8.89
N GLY A 56 -2.21 4.68 -9.92
CA GLY A 56 -1.69 4.50 -11.28
C GLY A 56 -1.57 5.81 -12.03
N TYR A 57 -1.03 5.73 -13.24
CA TYR A 57 -0.89 6.82 -14.19
C TYR A 57 -2.12 6.91 -15.11
N GLU A 58 -2.29 8.05 -15.78
CA GLU A 58 -3.40 8.30 -16.70
C GLU A 58 -3.44 7.32 -17.89
N ASP A 59 -2.29 6.73 -18.24
CA ASP A 59 -2.16 5.72 -19.29
C ASP A 59 -2.64 4.31 -18.87
N GLY A 60 -3.16 4.16 -17.64
CA GLY A 60 -3.65 2.89 -17.11
C GLY A 60 -2.54 1.94 -16.65
N THR A 61 -1.36 2.45 -16.34
CA THR A 61 -0.23 1.68 -15.81
C THR A 61 0.08 2.02 -14.36
N MET A 62 0.79 1.13 -13.67
CA MET A 62 1.35 1.38 -12.33
C MET A 62 2.86 1.60 -12.36
N ARG A 63 3.51 1.27 -13.46
CA ARG A 63 4.96 1.37 -13.69
C ARG A 63 5.79 0.71 -12.57
N PRO A 64 5.56 -0.58 -12.28
CA PRO A 64 6.14 -1.25 -11.11
C PRO A 64 7.67 -1.24 -11.11
N ASP A 65 8.31 -1.35 -12.27
CA ASP A 65 9.76 -1.43 -12.42
C ASP A 65 10.45 -0.06 -12.58
N SER A 66 9.68 1.04 -12.63
CA SER A 66 10.26 2.38 -12.66
C SER A 66 10.80 2.77 -11.28
N CYS A 67 11.94 3.46 -11.23
CA CYS A 67 12.42 4.05 -9.99
C CYS A 67 11.37 5.01 -9.42
N VAL A 68 11.25 5.02 -8.10
CA VAL A 68 10.39 5.97 -7.38
C VAL A 68 11.21 7.18 -6.93
N SER A 69 10.66 8.39 -7.05
CA SER A 69 11.34 9.58 -6.56
C SER A 69 11.23 9.72 -5.04
N VAL A 70 12.08 10.56 -4.44
CA VAL A 70 12.00 10.91 -3.02
C VAL A 70 10.61 11.45 -2.69
N ALA A 71 10.08 12.38 -3.51
CA ALA A 71 8.74 12.94 -3.34
C ALA A 71 7.63 11.89 -3.35
N GLU A 72 7.65 10.97 -4.32
CA GLU A 72 6.68 9.90 -4.41
C GLU A 72 6.76 8.96 -3.19
N TYR A 73 7.97 8.62 -2.77
CA TYR A 73 8.15 7.73 -1.62
C TYR A 73 7.74 8.39 -0.28
N LEU A 74 8.03 9.68 -0.10
CA LEU A 74 7.53 10.45 1.05
C LEU A 74 6.00 10.50 1.06
N ALA A 75 5.37 10.77 -0.09
CA ALA A 75 3.91 10.78 -0.19
C ALA A 75 3.31 9.40 0.16
N MET A 76 3.89 8.31 -0.31
CA MET A 76 3.47 6.95 0.04
C MET A 76 3.61 6.70 1.55
N THR A 77 4.74 7.07 2.13
CA THR A 77 5.01 6.88 3.56
C THR A 77 4.04 7.70 4.41
N VAL A 78 3.84 8.98 4.13
CA VAL A 78 2.93 9.88 4.85
C VAL A 78 1.48 9.40 4.75
N LYS A 79 1.04 8.95 3.56
CA LYS A 79 -0.29 8.34 3.36
C LYS A 79 -0.45 7.05 4.15
N SER A 80 0.61 6.23 4.25
CA SER A 80 0.59 4.99 5.04
C SER A 80 0.40 5.24 6.54
N LEU A 81 0.76 6.43 7.01
CA LEU A 81 0.52 6.89 8.38
C LEU A 81 -0.86 7.51 8.59
N GLY A 82 -1.68 7.59 7.54
CA GLY A 82 -3.06 8.06 7.58
C GLY A 82 -3.26 9.53 7.20
N PHE A 83 -2.22 10.22 6.75
CA PHE A 83 -2.35 11.63 6.33
C PHE A 83 -2.58 11.72 4.83
N THR A 84 -3.65 12.40 4.44
CA THR A 84 -3.98 12.69 3.04
C THR A 84 -4.24 14.17 2.88
N PHE A 85 -3.86 14.72 1.74
CA PHE A 85 -4.04 16.13 1.44
C PHE A 85 -4.80 16.26 0.13
N GLU A 86 -5.69 17.24 0.03
CA GLU A 86 -6.31 17.61 -1.23
C GLU A 86 -5.27 18.30 -2.12
N ASN A 87 -5.47 18.21 -3.44
CA ASN A 87 -4.61 18.91 -4.36
C ASN A 87 -4.70 20.41 -4.09
N THR A 88 -3.55 21.01 -3.76
CA THR A 88 -3.38 22.44 -3.61
C THR A 88 -2.71 23.00 -4.86
N ASP A 89 -2.92 24.29 -5.12
CA ASP A 89 -2.16 24.99 -6.15
C ASP A 89 -0.66 24.91 -5.83
N GLY A 90 0.16 24.57 -6.81
CA GLY A 90 1.62 24.51 -6.66
C GLY A 90 2.22 23.12 -6.83
N TYR A 91 3.33 22.88 -6.13
CA TYR A 91 4.03 21.60 -6.20
C TYR A 91 3.24 20.51 -5.46
N TRP A 92 2.84 19.48 -6.18
CA TRP A 92 1.94 18.43 -5.70
C TRP A 92 2.41 17.72 -4.42
N ALA A 93 3.73 17.59 -4.24
CA ALA A 93 4.31 16.89 -3.11
C ALA A 93 4.54 17.78 -1.88
N ALA A 94 4.42 19.12 -2.01
CA ALA A 94 4.72 20.06 -0.94
C ALA A 94 4.04 19.67 0.41
N PRO A 95 2.74 19.38 0.49
CA PRO A 95 2.10 19.07 1.77
C PRO A 95 2.60 17.74 2.36
N TYR A 96 3.03 16.79 1.52
CA TYR A 96 3.61 15.54 1.99
C TYR A 96 5.04 15.73 2.51
N ILE A 97 5.82 16.59 1.88
CA ILE A 97 7.17 16.95 2.33
C ILE A 97 7.12 17.70 3.65
N GLU A 98 6.23 18.70 3.77
CA GLU A 98 6.02 19.43 5.02
C GLU A 98 5.62 18.48 6.17
N LYS A 99 4.69 17.55 5.90
CA LYS A 99 4.30 16.54 6.88
C LYS A 99 5.43 15.58 7.22
N ALA A 100 6.26 15.19 6.26
CA ALA A 100 7.42 14.33 6.50
C ALA A 100 8.45 15.03 7.40
N LEU A 101 8.68 16.34 7.22
CA LEU A 101 9.52 17.15 8.11
C LEU A 101 8.92 17.27 9.52
N GLU A 102 7.62 17.54 9.62
CA GLU A 102 6.89 17.61 10.91
C GLU A 102 7.00 16.29 11.69
N LEU A 103 6.87 15.16 10.98
CA LEU A 103 6.98 13.82 11.56
C LEU A 103 8.42 13.35 11.73
N GLN A 104 9.42 14.17 11.39
CA GLN A 104 10.84 13.83 11.45
C GLN A 104 11.21 12.58 10.65
N LEU A 105 10.52 12.33 9.53
CA LEU A 105 10.86 11.24 8.61
C LEU A 105 12.14 11.55 7.84
N ILE A 106 12.39 12.82 7.60
CA ILE A 106 13.57 13.40 6.96
C ILE A 106 14.04 14.62 7.76
N ASP A 107 15.31 14.99 7.58
CA ASP A 107 15.88 16.18 8.19
C ASP A 107 15.65 17.43 7.31
N PRO A 108 15.59 18.66 7.88
CA PRO A 108 15.61 19.88 7.10
C PRO A 108 16.84 19.93 6.19
N GLU A 109 16.65 20.37 4.94
CA GLU A 109 17.72 20.52 3.94
C GLU A 109 18.42 19.21 3.51
N GLU A 110 17.88 18.04 3.91
CA GLU A 110 18.43 16.73 3.51
C GLU A 110 18.39 16.54 1.97
N TYR A 111 17.38 17.09 1.33
CA TYR A 111 17.21 17.01 -0.12
C TYR A 111 17.11 18.41 -0.74
N SER A 112 17.98 18.68 -1.72
CA SER A 112 17.87 19.89 -2.56
C SER A 112 16.90 19.71 -3.74
N ASP A 113 16.63 18.47 -4.12
CA ASP A 113 15.70 18.07 -5.17
C ASP A 113 14.96 16.80 -4.72
N TYR A 114 13.65 16.85 -4.72
CA TYR A 114 12.79 15.73 -4.33
C TYR A 114 12.36 14.83 -5.50
N GLU A 115 12.64 15.23 -6.74
CA GLU A 115 12.31 14.42 -7.93
C GLU A 115 13.41 13.41 -8.30
N ILE A 116 14.54 13.41 -7.59
CA ILE A 116 15.59 12.39 -7.77
C ILE A 116 15.10 11.01 -7.28
N PRO A 117 15.59 9.92 -7.89
CA PRO A 117 15.28 8.57 -7.41
C PRO A 117 15.77 8.36 -5.97
N VAL A 118 14.96 7.71 -5.14
CA VAL A 118 15.33 7.38 -3.76
C VAL A 118 16.19 6.13 -3.71
N SER A 119 17.31 6.17 -2.95
CA SER A 119 18.15 4.98 -2.72
C SER A 119 17.57 4.06 -1.64
N ARG A 120 18.04 2.82 -1.57
CA ARG A 120 17.59 1.86 -0.55
C ARG A 120 17.95 2.31 0.86
N SER A 121 19.11 2.96 1.06
CA SER A 121 19.48 3.54 2.36
C SER A 121 18.54 4.66 2.77
N GLN A 122 18.24 5.58 1.85
CA GLN A 122 17.29 6.66 2.10
C GLN A 122 15.88 6.12 2.39
N ALA A 123 15.42 5.15 1.61
CA ALA A 123 14.13 4.52 1.84
C ALA A 123 14.06 3.80 3.19
N ALA A 124 15.13 3.14 3.60
CA ALA A 124 15.23 2.49 4.91
C ALA A 124 15.21 3.53 6.05
N LYS A 125 15.91 4.68 5.91
CA LYS A 125 15.85 5.78 6.89
C LYS A 125 14.44 6.30 7.05
N ILE A 126 13.78 6.67 5.97
CA ILE A 126 12.41 7.20 5.97
C ILE A 126 11.45 6.19 6.62
N ALA A 127 11.55 4.90 6.25
CA ALA A 127 10.69 3.87 6.80
C ALA A 127 10.97 3.58 8.29
N ALA A 128 12.23 3.58 8.72
CA ALA A 128 12.60 3.38 10.11
C ALA A 128 12.07 4.50 11.00
N ASN A 129 12.14 5.75 10.55
CA ASN A 129 11.59 6.90 11.26
C ASN A 129 10.05 6.87 11.31
N ALA A 130 9.40 6.22 10.34
CA ALA A 130 7.95 6.09 10.31
C ALA A 130 7.41 4.92 11.17
N LEU A 131 8.27 4.08 11.76
CA LEU A 131 7.86 2.97 12.62
C LEU A 131 7.43 3.46 13.99
N ALA A 132 6.29 2.94 14.47
CA ALA A 132 5.82 3.19 15.84
C ALA A 132 6.73 2.55 16.89
N ASP A 133 7.38 1.42 16.57
CA ASP A 133 8.40 0.77 17.39
C ASP A 133 9.68 0.56 16.57
N ASN A 134 10.70 1.33 16.88
CA ASN A 134 12.01 1.29 16.23
C ASN A 134 13.13 0.73 17.11
N LYS A 135 12.80 0.10 18.24
CA LYS A 135 13.81 -0.48 19.15
C LYS A 135 14.35 -1.77 18.60
N VAL A 136 15.67 -1.90 18.59
CA VAL A 136 16.40 -3.13 18.23
C VAL A 136 16.96 -3.73 19.50
N SER A 137 16.77 -5.06 19.67
CA SER A 137 17.21 -5.75 20.89
C SER A 137 18.67 -6.20 20.82
N ASP A 138 19.17 -6.54 19.63
CA ASP A 138 20.53 -7.02 19.40
C ASP A 138 21.00 -6.51 18.04
N GLU A 139 21.59 -5.31 18.03
CA GLU A 139 22.09 -4.68 16.80
C GLU A 139 23.21 -5.48 16.15
N ASP A 140 24.11 -6.08 16.92
CA ASP A 140 25.26 -6.79 16.38
C ASP A 140 24.81 -8.08 15.67
N ALA A 141 23.79 -8.76 16.19
CA ALA A 141 23.19 -9.89 15.52
C ALA A 141 22.45 -9.49 14.23
N VAL A 142 21.93 -8.27 14.14
CA VAL A 142 21.33 -7.74 12.91
C VAL A 142 22.39 -7.38 11.89
N LYS A 143 23.43 -6.62 12.31
CA LYS A 143 24.56 -6.20 11.46
C LYS A 143 25.25 -7.40 10.79
N ALA A 144 25.43 -8.47 11.56
CA ALA A 144 26.06 -9.71 11.06
C ALA A 144 25.27 -10.42 9.93
N LYS A 145 23.97 -10.07 9.73
CA LYS A 145 23.14 -10.63 8.66
C LYS A 145 23.19 -9.84 7.36
N ILE A 146 23.79 -8.66 7.37
CA ILE A 146 23.86 -7.75 6.22
C ILE A 146 25.26 -7.88 5.64
N TYR A 147 25.37 -8.56 4.50
CA TYR A 147 26.67 -8.90 3.90
C TYR A 147 27.52 -7.66 3.57
N ASP A 148 26.92 -6.65 3.02
CA ASP A 148 27.52 -5.38 2.59
C ASP A 148 27.34 -4.25 3.62
N TYR A 149 27.23 -4.60 4.91
CA TYR A 149 27.02 -3.60 5.98
C TYR A 149 28.09 -2.51 6.00
N ALA A 150 29.34 -2.84 5.65
CA ALA A 150 30.44 -1.88 5.60
C ALA A 150 30.29 -0.83 4.49
N GLU A 151 29.51 -1.12 3.45
CA GLU A 151 29.26 -0.23 2.31
C GLU A 151 28.17 0.80 2.60
N ILE A 152 27.38 0.58 3.67
CA ILE A 152 26.32 1.51 4.07
C ILE A 152 26.94 2.78 4.65
N GLY A 153 26.50 3.95 4.17
CA GLY A 153 26.90 5.25 4.73
C GLY A 153 26.62 5.32 6.23
N GLU A 154 27.54 5.90 7.00
CA GLU A 154 27.47 5.93 8.48
C GLU A 154 26.16 6.55 8.97
N GLU A 155 25.66 7.56 8.26
CA GLU A 155 24.41 8.26 8.57
C GLU A 155 23.17 7.36 8.39
N TYR A 156 23.26 6.31 7.56
CA TYR A 156 22.13 5.39 7.31
C TYR A 156 22.19 4.11 8.13
N LYS A 157 23.37 3.72 8.64
CA LYS A 157 23.56 2.47 9.38
C LYS A 157 22.54 2.22 10.48
N PRO A 158 22.26 3.19 11.39
CA PRO A 158 21.28 2.98 12.45
C PRO A 158 19.88 2.64 11.90
N TYR A 159 19.44 3.33 10.87
CA TYR A 159 18.14 3.17 10.27
C TYR A 159 18.00 1.86 9.48
N VAL A 160 19.06 1.47 8.77
CA VAL A 160 19.09 0.18 8.06
C VAL A 160 19.00 -0.97 9.04
N VAL A 161 19.71 -0.89 10.18
CA VAL A 161 19.62 -1.91 11.25
C VAL A 161 18.20 -2.02 11.77
N VAL A 162 17.53 -0.90 12.07
CA VAL A 162 16.12 -0.88 12.50
C VAL A 162 15.23 -1.49 11.42
N ALA A 163 15.31 -1.01 10.18
CA ALA A 163 14.46 -1.47 9.09
C ALA A 163 14.64 -2.96 8.79
N TYR A 164 15.87 -3.46 8.94
CA TYR A 164 16.21 -4.89 8.75
C TYR A 164 15.67 -5.75 9.92
N ASP A 165 15.87 -5.34 11.18
CA ASP A 165 15.33 -6.01 12.37
C ASP A 165 13.81 -6.14 12.30
N LYS A 166 13.14 -5.06 11.95
CA LYS A 166 11.68 -5.01 11.82
C LYS A 166 11.16 -5.68 10.56
N LYS A 167 12.04 -6.20 9.71
CA LYS A 167 11.69 -6.84 8.42
C LYS A 167 10.93 -5.91 7.47
N ILE A 168 11.19 -4.61 7.56
CA ILE A 168 10.72 -3.61 6.62
C ILE A 168 11.49 -3.74 5.30
N VAL A 169 12.81 -3.92 5.41
CA VAL A 169 13.70 -4.25 4.30
C VAL A 169 14.34 -5.62 4.56
N ASN A 170 14.76 -6.29 3.50
CA ASN A 170 15.55 -7.53 3.56
C ASN A 170 16.77 -7.37 2.64
N GLY A 171 17.78 -8.22 2.79
CA GLY A 171 18.80 -8.42 1.77
C GLY A 171 18.24 -9.15 0.54
N ASN A 172 19.01 -9.13 -0.55
CA ASN A 172 18.76 -10.00 -1.69
C ASN A 172 19.11 -11.47 -1.37
N HIS A 173 19.09 -12.34 -2.39
CA HIS A 173 19.42 -13.77 -2.21
C HIS A 173 20.83 -14.05 -1.66
N GLU A 174 21.73 -13.06 -1.72
CA GLU A 174 23.09 -13.11 -1.14
C GLU A 174 23.18 -12.38 0.21
N ASN A 175 22.06 -11.96 0.78
CA ASN A 175 21.95 -11.12 1.97
C ASN A 175 22.61 -9.73 1.82
N SER A 176 22.84 -9.28 0.58
CA SER A 176 23.33 -7.95 0.30
C SER A 176 22.20 -6.93 0.36
N PHE A 177 22.42 -5.81 1.03
CA PHE A 177 21.43 -4.73 1.17
C PHE A 177 21.43 -3.79 -0.04
N GLU A 178 22.55 -3.61 -0.73
CA GLU A 178 22.70 -2.73 -1.89
C GLU A 178 22.34 -1.26 -1.58
N PRO A 179 23.09 -0.57 -0.70
CA PRO A 179 22.70 0.70 -0.07
C PRO A 179 22.39 1.82 -1.07
N ASP A 180 23.18 1.94 -2.12
CA ASP A 180 23.11 3.05 -3.09
C ASP A 180 22.22 2.75 -4.29
N ARG A 181 21.69 1.53 -4.41
CA ARG A 181 20.77 1.17 -5.48
C ARG A 181 19.45 1.90 -5.33
N TYR A 182 18.94 2.47 -6.41
CA TYR A 182 17.60 3.05 -6.42
C TYR A 182 16.54 1.96 -6.33
N ILE A 183 15.46 2.24 -5.61
CA ILE A 183 14.34 1.30 -5.49
C ILE A 183 13.27 1.56 -6.54
N THR A 184 12.60 0.49 -6.95
CA THR A 184 11.46 0.57 -7.85
C THR A 184 10.18 0.92 -7.10
N ARG A 185 9.14 1.33 -7.84
CA ARG A 185 7.80 1.57 -7.26
C ARG A 185 7.22 0.31 -6.62
N ALA A 186 7.49 -0.86 -7.19
CA ALA A 186 7.10 -2.15 -6.61
C ALA A 186 7.80 -2.41 -5.28
N GLU A 187 9.10 -2.18 -5.20
CA GLU A 187 9.88 -2.34 -3.96
C GLU A 187 9.45 -1.34 -2.89
N ALA A 188 9.27 -0.07 -3.27
CA ALA A 188 8.70 0.95 -2.39
C ALA A 188 7.32 0.53 -1.87
N GLY A 189 6.50 -0.08 -2.72
CA GLY A 189 5.22 -0.65 -2.34
C GLY A 189 5.33 -1.72 -1.26
N VAL A 190 6.27 -2.65 -1.41
CA VAL A 190 6.52 -3.70 -0.40
C VAL A 190 6.94 -3.09 0.94
N ILE A 191 7.88 -2.16 0.92
CA ILE A 191 8.34 -1.45 2.13
C ILE A 191 7.16 -0.77 2.81
N THR A 192 6.32 -0.06 2.05
CA THR A 192 5.15 0.66 2.56
C THR A 192 4.09 -0.27 3.14
N VAL A 193 3.79 -1.41 2.49
CA VAL A 193 2.84 -2.40 3.04
C VAL A 193 3.34 -2.97 4.36
N ARG A 194 4.62 -3.33 4.43
CA ARG A 194 5.23 -3.83 5.67
C ARG A 194 5.19 -2.78 6.78
N LEU A 195 5.40 -1.51 6.45
CA LEU A 195 5.27 -0.39 7.40
C LEU A 195 3.84 -0.28 7.93
N ILE A 196 2.82 -0.34 7.06
CA ILE A 196 1.41 -0.35 7.45
C ILE A 196 1.14 -1.51 8.41
N ASP A 197 1.58 -2.72 8.08
CA ASP A 197 1.34 -3.91 8.89
C ASP A 197 2.04 -3.82 10.26
N LYS A 198 3.26 -3.31 10.30
CA LYS A 198 4.01 -3.11 11.55
C LYS A 198 3.42 -2.02 12.45
N ASN A 199 2.83 -0.99 11.88
CA ASN A 199 2.15 0.07 12.61
C ASN A 199 0.71 -0.28 13.02
N GLY A 200 0.24 -1.50 12.71
CA GLY A 200 -1.11 -1.97 13.05
C GLY A 200 -2.22 -1.44 12.14
N GLY A 201 -1.89 -1.17 10.88
CA GLY A 201 -2.81 -0.64 9.87
C GLY A 201 -2.69 0.87 9.67
N ILE A 202 -3.45 1.40 8.71
CA ILE A 202 -3.52 2.85 8.47
C ILE A 202 -4.42 3.48 9.54
N LYS A 203 -3.86 4.39 10.33
CA LYS A 203 -4.62 5.16 11.30
C LYS A 203 -5.18 6.40 10.62
N ILE A 204 -6.48 6.43 10.36
CA ILE A 204 -7.13 7.63 9.83
C ILE A 204 -7.24 8.63 11.00
N PRO A 205 -6.65 9.83 10.90
CA PRO A 205 -6.83 10.86 11.92
C PRO A 205 -8.33 11.16 12.06
N VAL A 206 -8.85 11.11 13.28
CA VAL A 206 -10.22 11.58 13.54
C VAL A 206 -10.20 13.09 13.42
N ASP A 207 -10.88 13.64 12.43
CA ASP A 207 -11.09 15.08 12.33
C ASP A 207 -11.97 15.52 13.53
N SER A 208 -11.32 16.10 14.52
CA SER A 208 -11.99 16.60 15.72
C SER A 208 -12.96 17.77 15.42
N ASN A 209 -12.89 18.34 14.23
CA ASN A 209 -13.76 19.44 13.80
C ASN A 209 -15.01 18.94 13.04
N ASN A 210 -15.08 17.65 12.66
CA ASN A 210 -16.24 17.05 12.03
C ASN A 210 -16.60 15.69 12.66
N PRO A 211 -17.19 15.66 13.87
CA PRO A 211 -17.56 14.44 14.58
C PRO A 211 -18.70 13.64 13.90
N SER A 212 -19.33 14.18 12.85
CA SER A 212 -20.45 13.57 12.13
C SER A 212 -20.07 13.04 10.73
N GLY A 213 -18.80 13.01 10.38
CA GLY A 213 -18.32 12.39 9.13
C GLY A 213 -18.60 10.88 9.08
N PRO A 214 -18.54 10.23 7.91
CA PRO A 214 -18.89 8.82 7.72
C PRO A 214 -18.07 7.81 8.55
N ASN A 215 -17.13 8.29 9.38
CA ASN A 215 -16.27 7.50 10.27
C ASN A 215 -16.43 7.84 11.76
N SER A 216 -17.55 8.40 12.20
CA SER A 216 -17.80 8.75 13.60
C SER A 216 -18.05 7.55 14.55
N GLY A 217 -17.60 6.39 14.21
CA GLY A 217 -17.68 5.17 15.01
C GLY A 217 -16.33 4.50 15.20
N GLY A 218 -15.59 4.90 16.25
CA GLY A 218 -14.45 4.15 16.78
C GLY A 218 -13.24 4.07 15.84
N ASN A 219 -12.04 4.08 16.41
CA ASN A 219 -10.76 3.75 15.74
C ASN A 219 -10.86 2.43 14.97
N THR A 220 -11.45 2.44 13.80
CA THR A 220 -11.40 1.31 12.89
C THR A 220 -10.09 1.45 12.11
N ALA A 221 -9.00 0.90 12.68
CA ALA A 221 -7.89 0.50 11.85
C ALA A 221 -8.51 -0.29 10.69
N ILE A 222 -8.25 0.13 9.44
CA ILE A 222 -8.57 -0.73 8.30
C ILE A 222 -7.70 -1.97 8.57
N ALA A 223 -8.35 -3.03 9.04
CA ALA A 223 -7.62 -4.24 9.40
C ALA A 223 -6.84 -4.67 8.16
N ALA A 224 -5.52 -4.81 8.33
CA ALA A 224 -4.70 -5.49 7.36
C ALA A 224 -5.26 -6.90 7.23
N SER A 225 -6.14 -7.12 6.27
CA SER A 225 -6.86 -8.39 6.14
C SER A 225 -5.94 -9.54 5.71
N THR A 226 -4.69 -9.21 5.31
CA THR A 226 -3.72 -10.24 4.93
C THR A 226 -2.31 -9.65 5.00
N ALA A 227 -1.47 -10.16 5.90
CA ALA A 227 -0.03 -9.90 5.87
C ALA A 227 0.54 -10.48 4.56
N LEU A 228 1.44 -9.74 3.91
CA LEU A 228 2.15 -10.23 2.73
C LEU A 228 3.52 -10.74 3.14
N TYR A 229 3.79 -11.98 2.80
CA TYR A 229 5.02 -12.68 3.15
C TYR A 229 5.94 -12.76 1.93
N VAL A 230 7.21 -12.50 2.15
CA VAL A 230 8.29 -12.75 1.20
C VAL A 230 9.31 -13.65 1.86
N ALA A 231 9.61 -14.77 1.24
CA ALA A 231 10.56 -15.75 1.76
C ALA A 231 11.54 -16.17 0.66
N THR A 232 12.77 -16.50 1.05
CA THR A 232 13.82 -16.95 0.12
C THR A 232 13.46 -18.20 -0.68
N ASN A 233 12.52 -19.00 -0.17
CA ASN A 233 11.95 -20.18 -0.82
C ASN A 233 10.54 -19.95 -1.37
N GLY A 234 10.08 -18.71 -1.42
CA GLY A 234 8.79 -18.33 -2.01
C GLY A 234 8.78 -18.49 -3.54
N ASN A 235 7.67 -18.14 -4.15
CA ASN A 235 7.53 -18.11 -5.61
C ASN A 235 6.79 -16.82 -6.01
N ASP A 236 7.32 -16.09 -6.97
CA ASP A 236 6.74 -14.81 -7.43
C ASP A 236 5.35 -14.96 -8.07
N SER A 237 4.92 -16.19 -8.35
CA SER A 237 3.54 -16.48 -8.79
C SER A 237 2.57 -16.68 -7.62
N ASN A 238 3.05 -16.66 -6.37
CA ASN A 238 2.23 -16.81 -5.18
C ASN A 238 1.46 -15.51 -4.86
N ASP A 239 0.50 -15.62 -3.95
CA ASP A 239 -0.34 -14.49 -3.53
C ASP A 239 0.23 -13.66 -2.36
N GLY A 240 1.40 -14.06 -1.85
CA GLY A 240 2.08 -13.39 -0.74
C GLY A 240 1.49 -13.70 0.64
N SER A 241 0.63 -14.70 0.78
CA SER A 241 0.17 -15.19 2.07
C SER A 241 1.29 -15.90 2.86
N GLU A 242 1.09 -16.16 4.15
CA GLU A 242 2.07 -16.88 4.97
C GLU A 242 2.36 -18.29 4.44
N GLY A 243 1.35 -18.97 3.91
CA GLY A 243 1.48 -20.30 3.32
C GLY A 243 1.97 -20.31 1.87
N ALA A 244 1.90 -19.17 1.19
CA ALA A 244 2.31 -18.98 -0.21
C ALA A 244 3.04 -17.64 -0.38
N PRO A 245 4.25 -17.48 0.22
CA PRO A 245 5.00 -16.23 0.16
C PRO A 245 5.58 -15.99 -1.23
N PHE A 246 5.84 -14.71 -1.56
CA PHE A 246 6.67 -14.33 -2.70
C PHE A 246 8.11 -14.79 -2.51
N ALA A 247 8.83 -15.05 -3.60
CA ALA A 247 10.22 -15.50 -3.55
C ALA A 247 11.16 -14.42 -3.06
N THR A 248 11.07 -13.23 -3.62
CA THR A 248 11.92 -12.08 -3.25
C THR A 248 11.25 -10.77 -3.67
N VAL A 249 11.75 -9.66 -3.10
CA VAL A 249 11.46 -8.30 -3.60
C VAL A 249 12.22 -8.03 -4.90
N GLN A 250 13.02 -8.99 -5.36
CA GLN A 250 13.89 -8.88 -6.52
C GLN A 250 13.73 -10.10 -7.42
N LYS A 251 13.26 -9.84 -8.58
CA LYS A 251 13.55 -10.61 -9.78
C LYS A 251 14.04 -9.68 -10.85
#